data_1e481b6f39a73f15ea2d615fd74c21bb
#
_entry.id   1e481b6f39a73f15ea2d615fd74c21bb
#
_cell.length_a   1.000
_cell.length_b   1.000
_cell.length_c   1.000
_cell.angle_alpha   90.00
_cell.angle_beta   90.00
_cell.angle_gamma   90.00
#
_symmetry.space_group_name_H-M   'P 1'
#
loop_
_entity.id
_entity.type
_entity.pdbx_description
1 polymer ?
#
loop_
_entity_poly.entity_id
_entity_poly.type
_entity_poly.pdbx_seq_one_letter_code
_entity_poly.pdbx_strand_id
1 'polypeptide(L)'
;MGEESKKITDRFHFGIKDAIIIFLLLAISSGVFVWSYFSVKISKSASYLEVNYNSEVILNNLEVISPSLEEREYILSFRRELKQGETYYNPSSYEESNIQSLKELKDYSSINGKYLILNGFSLLYGPQVDLQVKQGKISIIRETSPHNICSKQGEVSFTNLPVVCLPNYLMFAIKSNSDSIRRPDA
;
A
#
# COMPACT_ATOMS: atom_id res chain seq x y z
N MET A 1 27.70 47.96 26.83
CA MET A 1 26.90 46.82 26.30
C MET A 1 27.72 45.51 26.28
N GLY A 2 28.59 45.25 27.26
CA GLY A 2 29.50 44.12 27.29
C GLY A 2 29.47 43.26 28.56
N GLU A 3 28.71 43.63 29.60
CA GLU A 3 28.72 42.93 30.88
C GLU A 3 27.56 41.95 31.09
N GLU A 4 26.45 42.06 30.38
CA GLU A 4 25.33 41.11 30.50
C GLU A 4 25.57 39.77 29.77
N SER A 5 26.39 39.76 28.74
CA SER A 5 26.70 38.56 27.99
C SER A 5 27.56 37.55 28.77
N LYS A 6 28.36 38.03 29.73
CA LYS A 6 29.26 37.18 30.53
C LYS A 6 28.56 36.42 31.67
N LYS A 7 27.39 36.88 32.11
CA LYS A 7 26.64 36.30 33.24
C LYS A 7 25.81 35.06 32.86
N ILE A 8 25.58 34.81 31.58
CA ILE A 8 24.77 33.68 31.13
C ILE A 8 25.62 32.39 30.95
N THR A 9 26.90 32.55 30.62
CA THR A 9 27.81 31.39 30.40
C THR A 9 28.31 30.75 31.69
N ASP A 10 28.29 31.44 32.82
CA ASP A 10 28.77 30.91 34.09
C ASP A 10 27.77 30.01 34.86
N ARG A 11 26.54 29.81 34.32
CA ARG A 11 25.50 28.99 34.98
C ARG A 11 25.45 27.55 34.57
N PHE A 12 26.18 27.14 33.53
CA PHE A 12 26.21 25.75 33.07
C PHE A 12 27.57 25.11 33.40
N HIS A 13 27.78 24.77 34.65
CA HIS A 13 28.84 23.81 35.00
C HIS A 13 28.40 22.40 34.58
N PHE A 14 28.76 21.99 33.38
CA PHE A 14 28.57 20.63 32.90
C PHE A 14 29.45 19.69 33.69
N GLY A 15 28.90 18.99 34.64
CA GLY A 15 29.61 17.99 35.43
C GLY A 15 29.64 16.62 34.74
N ILE A 16 30.57 15.79 35.15
CA ILE A 16 30.66 14.39 34.68
C ILE A 16 29.31 13.66 34.89
N LYS A 17 28.56 14.01 35.95
CA LYS A 17 27.24 13.41 36.23
C LYS A 17 26.22 13.75 35.15
N ASP A 18 26.26 14.97 34.64
CA ASP A 18 25.33 15.43 33.58
C ASP A 18 25.65 14.74 32.25
N ALA A 19 26.95 14.53 31.96
CA ALA A 19 27.40 13.79 30.79
C ALA A 19 26.93 12.32 30.84
N ILE A 20 26.98 11.69 32.01
CA ILE A 20 26.49 10.30 32.20
C ILE A 20 24.99 10.22 31.99
N ILE A 21 24.22 11.19 32.54
CA ILE A 21 22.75 11.21 32.36
C ILE A 21 22.37 11.39 30.89
N ILE A 22 23.03 12.32 30.19
CA ILE A 22 22.77 12.54 28.77
C ILE A 22 23.12 11.28 27.94
N PHE A 23 24.25 10.63 28.24
CA PHE A 23 24.64 9.41 27.56
C PHE A 23 23.62 8.28 27.79
N LEU A 24 23.13 8.11 29.02
CA LEU A 24 22.08 7.15 29.35
C LEU A 24 20.77 7.43 28.58
N LEU A 25 20.35 8.68 28.52
CA LEU A 25 19.14 9.06 27.78
C LEU A 25 19.28 8.79 26.27
N LEU A 26 20.45 9.10 25.70
CA LEU A 26 20.74 8.79 24.29
C LEU A 26 20.79 7.28 24.02
N ALA A 27 21.36 6.50 24.93
CA ALA A 27 21.40 5.04 24.81
C ALA A 27 19.99 4.42 24.87
N ILE A 28 19.14 4.89 25.78
CA ILE A 28 17.76 4.42 25.90
C ILE A 28 16.96 4.81 24.66
N SER A 29 17.08 6.07 24.19
CA SER A 29 16.32 6.54 23.02
C SER A 29 16.75 5.82 21.74
N SER A 30 18.07 5.57 21.56
CA SER A 30 18.57 4.80 20.43
C SER A 30 18.14 3.33 20.49
N GLY A 31 18.11 2.72 21.67
CA GLY A 31 17.62 1.37 21.89
C GLY A 31 16.14 1.21 21.54
N VAL A 32 15.29 2.15 21.96
CA VAL A 32 13.86 2.17 21.58
C VAL A 32 13.68 2.35 20.08
N PHE A 33 14.46 3.23 19.44
CA PHE A 33 14.40 3.45 18.00
C PHE A 33 14.80 2.20 17.21
N VAL A 34 15.91 1.56 17.59
CA VAL A 34 16.37 0.31 16.97
C VAL A 34 15.35 -0.81 17.19
N TRP A 35 14.83 -0.96 18.41
CA TRP A 35 13.76 -1.93 18.70
C TRP A 35 12.53 -1.69 17.84
N SER A 36 12.05 -0.45 17.75
CA SER A 36 10.90 -0.08 16.91
C SER A 36 11.15 -0.41 15.43
N TYR A 37 12.33 -0.09 14.92
CA TYR A 37 12.71 -0.38 13.54
C TYR A 37 12.73 -1.88 13.24
N PHE A 38 13.29 -2.70 14.14
CA PHE A 38 13.29 -4.15 13.98
C PHE A 38 11.90 -4.77 14.18
N SER A 39 11.09 -4.27 15.11
CA SER A 39 9.74 -4.76 15.35
C SER A 39 8.81 -4.53 14.17
N VAL A 40 8.91 -3.40 13.48
CA VAL A 40 8.15 -3.12 12.26
C VAL A 40 8.55 -4.08 11.12
N LYS A 41 9.80 -4.50 11.07
CA LYS A 41 10.31 -5.43 10.04
C LYS A 41 9.91 -6.89 10.27
N ILE A 42 9.59 -7.29 11.49
CA ILE A 42 9.30 -8.68 11.87
C ILE A 42 7.82 -9.05 11.69
N SER A 43 6.92 -8.09 11.66
CA SER A 43 5.49 -8.35 11.46
C SER A 43 5.14 -8.50 9.96
N LYS A 44 5.69 -9.51 9.31
CA LYS A 44 5.19 -10.00 8.01
C LYS A 44 3.99 -10.92 8.26
N SER A 45 2.94 -10.40 8.87
CA SER A 45 1.67 -11.12 8.89
C SER A 45 1.11 -11.16 7.47
N ALA A 46 0.55 -12.29 7.08
CA ALA A 46 -0.13 -12.41 5.80
C ALA A 46 -1.13 -11.25 5.64
N SER A 47 -1.05 -10.58 4.52
CA SER A 47 -1.89 -9.42 4.22
C SER A 47 -2.61 -9.68 2.90
N TYR A 48 -3.84 -9.22 2.82
CA TYR A 48 -4.69 -9.40 1.66
C TYR A 48 -5.08 -8.06 1.04
N LEU A 49 -5.37 -8.11 -0.26
CA LEU A 49 -5.90 -6.97 -1.01
C LEU A 49 -7.40 -6.87 -0.78
N GLU A 50 -7.83 -5.71 -0.30
CA GLU A 50 -9.23 -5.30 -0.29
C GLU A 50 -9.44 -4.31 -1.44
N VAL A 51 -10.42 -4.60 -2.30
CA VAL A 51 -10.82 -3.71 -3.37
C VAL A 51 -12.26 -3.27 -3.13
N ASN A 52 -12.46 -1.98 -3.07
CA ASN A 52 -13.77 -1.35 -2.99
C ASN A 52 -14.09 -0.67 -4.31
N TYR A 53 -15.30 -0.89 -4.81
CA TYR A 53 -15.85 -0.22 -5.98
C TYR A 53 -17.21 0.36 -5.65
N ASN A 54 -17.40 1.64 -5.90
CA ASN A 54 -18.64 2.36 -5.56
C ASN A 54 -19.10 2.13 -4.11
N SER A 55 -18.16 2.16 -3.16
CA SER A 55 -18.36 1.91 -1.72
C SER A 55 -18.74 0.48 -1.33
N GLU A 56 -18.72 -0.46 -2.25
CA GLU A 56 -18.92 -1.88 -1.97
C GLU A 56 -17.59 -2.64 -2.03
N VAL A 57 -17.36 -3.54 -1.06
CA VAL A 57 -16.19 -4.42 -1.07
C VAL A 57 -16.42 -5.53 -2.09
N ILE A 58 -15.68 -5.48 -3.19
CA ILE A 58 -15.77 -6.47 -4.28
C ILE A 58 -14.74 -7.59 -4.13
N LEU A 59 -13.63 -7.32 -3.45
CA LEU A 59 -12.56 -8.28 -3.18
C LEU A 59 -11.98 -8.04 -1.79
N ASN A 60 -11.80 -9.10 -1.01
CA ASN A 60 -11.24 -8.99 0.35
C ASN A 60 -10.39 -10.20 0.79
N ASN A 61 -9.96 -11.04 -0.15
CA ASN A 61 -9.30 -12.31 0.17
C ASN A 61 -8.07 -12.63 -0.69
N LEU A 62 -7.63 -11.71 -1.55
CA LEU A 62 -6.45 -11.93 -2.37
C LEU A 62 -5.19 -11.61 -1.56
N GLU A 63 -4.45 -12.63 -1.17
CA GLU A 63 -3.23 -12.48 -0.40
C GLU A 63 -2.16 -11.74 -1.23
N VAL A 64 -1.61 -10.66 -0.67
CA VAL A 64 -0.62 -9.80 -1.34
C VAL A 64 0.76 -10.00 -0.73
N ILE A 65 0.82 -10.18 0.60
CA ILE A 65 2.06 -10.34 1.36
C ILE A 65 2.02 -11.66 2.08
N SER A 66 2.89 -12.56 1.63
CA SER A 66 3.20 -13.82 2.28
C SER A 66 4.62 -14.20 1.84
N PRO A 67 5.38 -14.94 2.63
CA PRO A 67 6.71 -15.39 2.24
C PRO A 67 6.73 -16.15 0.90
N SER A 68 5.63 -16.84 0.58
CA SER A 68 5.46 -17.55 -0.70
C SER A 68 5.10 -16.65 -1.88
N LEU A 69 4.75 -15.38 -1.64
CA LEU A 69 4.25 -14.43 -2.65
C LEU A 69 5.24 -13.28 -2.94
N GLU A 70 6.36 -13.21 -2.23
CA GLU A 70 7.34 -12.10 -2.39
C GLU A 70 7.90 -11.95 -3.81
N GLU A 71 7.91 -13.03 -4.61
CA GLU A 71 8.41 -13.02 -5.99
C GLU A 71 7.30 -12.88 -7.04
N ARG A 72 6.04 -12.81 -6.63
CA ARG A 72 4.92 -12.80 -7.58
C ARG A 72 4.63 -11.40 -8.09
N GLU A 73 4.29 -11.36 -9.37
CA GLU A 73 3.87 -10.15 -10.06
C GLU A 73 2.68 -10.48 -10.96
N TYR A 74 1.59 -9.73 -10.82
CA TYR A 74 0.41 -9.82 -11.67
C TYR A 74 -0.30 -8.46 -11.75
N ILE A 75 -1.18 -8.34 -12.73
CA ILE A 75 -1.95 -7.11 -12.94
C ILE A 75 -3.44 -7.46 -12.90
N LEU A 76 -4.22 -6.67 -12.13
CA LEU A 76 -5.67 -6.69 -12.15
C LEU A 76 -6.16 -5.52 -12.99
N SER A 77 -6.85 -5.81 -14.10
CA SER A 77 -7.42 -4.82 -15.00
C SER A 77 -8.93 -4.71 -14.80
N PHE A 78 -9.37 -3.63 -14.24
CA PHE A 78 -10.78 -3.29 -14.07
C PHE A 78 -11.26 -2.56 -15.32
N ARG A 79 -12.27 -3.10 -16.03
CA ARG A 79 -12.71 -2.58 -17.33
C ARG A 79 -14.20 -2.23 -17.33
N ARG A 80 -14.55 -1.13 -18.00
CA ARG A 80 -15.92 -0.85 -18.43
C ARG A 80 -16.09 -1.10 -19.93
N GLU A 81 -17.30 -1.11 -20.41
CA GLU A 81 -17.55 -1.13 -21.85
C GLU A 81 -16.90 0.06 -22.57
N LEU A 82 -16.34 -0.20 -23.75
CA LEU A 82 -15.70 0.81 -24.58
C LEU A 82 -16.76 1.77 -25.15
N LYS A 83 -16.47 3.06 -25.11
CA LYS A 83 -17.17 4.08 -25.88
C LYS A 83 -16.54 4.20 -27.27
N GLN A 84 -17.25 4.86 -28.17
CA GLN A 84 -16.75 5.08 -29.52
C GLN A 84 -15.37 5.76 -29.53
N GLY A 85 -14.41 5.15 -30.20
CA GLY A 85 -13.04 5.65 -30.31
C GLY A 85 -12.10 5.28 -29.17
N GLU A 86 -12.57 4.55 -28.15
CA GLU A 86 -11.73 4.04 -27.09
C GLU A 86 -11.16 2.65 -27.42
N THR A 87 -10.02 2.32 -26.83
CA THR A 87 -9.40 1.00 -26.94
C THR A 87 -8.89 0.56 -25.59
N TYR A 88 -8.85 -0.75 -25.34
CA TYR A 88 -8.14 -1.29 -24.19
C TYR A 88 -6.65 -1.37 -24.47
N TYR A 89 -5.88 -1.25 -23.43
CA TYR A 89 -4.47 -1.55 -23.44
C TYR A 89 -4.24 -2.96 -22.89
N ASN A 90 -3.43 -3.73 -23.60
CA ASN A 90 -3.00 -5.06 -23.19
C ASN A 90 -1.47 -5.09 -23.19
N PRO A 91 -0.84 -5.34 -22.02
CA PRO A 91 0.61 -5.46 -21.95
C PRO A 91 1.04 -6.80 -22.56
N SER A 92 1.89 -6.77 -23.57
CA SER A 92 2.40 -7.97 -24.27
C SER A 92 3.29 -8.88 -23.39
N SER A 93 3.73 -8.39 -22.23
CA SER A 93 4.62 -9.11 -21.33
C SER A 93 3.91 -10.03 -20.35
N TYR A 94 2.57 -10.03 -20.35
CA TYR A 94 1.76 -10.83 -19.43
C TYR A 94 0.81 -11.74 -20.21
N GLU A 95 0.56 -12.92 -19.66
CA GLU A 95 -0.48 -13.82 -20.17
C GLU A 95 -1.86 -13.29 -19.77
N GLU A 96 -2.72 -13.03 -20.78
CA GLU A 96 -4.09 -12.60 -20.51
C GLU A 96 -4.95 -13.73 -19.97
N SER A 97 -5.77 -13.39 -18.98
CA SER A 97 -6.79 -14.29 -18.43
C SER A 97 -8.05 -13.50 -18.08
N ASN A 98 -9.17 -13.85 -18.70
CA ASN A 98 -10.46 -13.28 -18.33
C ASN A 98 -11.00 -13.97 -17.08
N ILE A 99 -11.37 -13.18 -16.09
CA ILE A 99 -11.94 -13.65 -14.84
C ILE A 99 -13.41 -13.20 -14.81
N GLN A 100 -14.34 -14.15 -14.66
CA GLN A 100 -15.75 -13.82 -14.57
C GLN A 100 -16.12 -13.29 -13.18
N SER A 101 -15.41 -13.74 -12.15
CA SER A 101 -15.60 -13.28 -10.77
C SER A 101 -14.30 -13.29 -10.00
N LEU A 102 -14.04 -12.23 -9.24
CA LEU A 102 -12.91 -12.16 -8.30
C LEU A 102 -12.92 -13.27 -7.24
N LYS A 103 -14.08 -13.88 -6.98
CA LYS A 103 -14.22 -15.03 -6.07
C LYS A 103 -13.56 -16.31 -6.61
N GLU A 104 -13.32 -16.36 -7.92
CA GLU A 104 -12.66 -17.51 -8.57
C GLU A 104 -11.14 -17.51 -8.39
N LEU A 105 -10.55 -16.41 -7.93
CA LEU A 105 -9.12 -16.33 -7.59
C LEU A 105 -8.81 -17.10 -6.29
N LYS A 106 -9.00 -18.41 -6.31
CA LYS A 106 -8.73 -19.29 -5.16
C LYS A 106 -7.30 -19.84 -5.15
N ASP A 107 -6.69 -19.98 -6.31
CA ASP A 107 -5.33 -20.49 -6.47
C ASP A 107 -4.37 -19.38 -6.87
N TYR A 108 -3.64 -18.86 -5.88
CA TYR A 108 -2.66 -17.79 -6.08
C TYR A 108 -1.47 -18.21 -6.96
N SER A 109 -1.23 -19.51 -7.10
CA SER A 109 -0.13 -19.98 -7.96
C SER A 109 -0.42 -19.74 -9.43
N SER A 110 -1.69 -19.73 -9.81
CA SER A 110 -2.14 -19.57 -11.20
C SER A 110 -2.11 -18.13 -11.71
N ILE A 111 -1.96 -17.13 -10.83
CA ILE A 111 -2.04 -15.71 -11.23
C ILE A 111 -0.69 -15.05 -11.51
N ASN A 112 0.42 -15.68 -11.16
CA ASN A 112 1.74 -15.09 -11.38
C ASN A 112 2.04 -14.92 -12.87
N GLY A 113 2.56 -13.76 -13.26
CA GLY A 113 2.83 -13.40 -14.64
C GLY A 113 1.59 -13.12 -15.49
N LYS A 114 0.39 -13.04 -14.90
CA LYS A 114 -0.87 -12.87 -15.62
C LYS A 114 -1.40 -11.44 -15.58
N TYR A 115 -2.12 -11.11 -16.64
CA TYR A 115 -2.94 -9.93 -16.78
C TYR A 115 -4.41 -10.34 -16.66
N LEU A 116 -4.98 -10.09 -15.48
CA LEU A 116 -6.30 -10.57 -15.11
C LEU A 116 -7.36 -9.51 -15.43
N ILE A 117 -8.24 -9.83 -16.35
CA ILE A 117 -9.25 -8.89 -16.86
C ILE A 117 -10.58 -9.10 -16.13
N LEU A 118 -11.08 -8.03 -15.56
CA LEU A 118 -12.35 -7.96 -14.85
C LEU A 118 -13.25 -6.93 -15.53
N ASN A 119 -14.40 -7.36 -16.01
CA ASN A 119 -15.36 -6.51 -16.70
C ASN A 119 -16.53 -6.11 -15.77
N GLY A 120 -17.32 -5.12 -16.20
CA GLY A 120 -18.53 -4.70 -15.49
C GLY A 120 -18.38 -3.45 -14.62
N PHE A 121 -17.27 -2.72 -14.71
CA PHE A 121 -16.99 -1.51 -13.92
C PHE A 121 -17.51 -0.23 -14.61
N SER A 122 -18.83 -0.10 -14.76
CA SER A 122 -19.50 0.95 -15.56
C SER A 122 -19.19 2.38 -15.15
N LEU A 123 -18.83 2.63 -13.87
CA LEU A 123 -18.56 3.97 -13.33
C LEU A 123 -17.11 4.43 -13.53
N LEU A 124 -16.26 3.63 -14.18
CA LEU A 124 -14.90 4.08 -14.49
C LEU A 124 -14.94 5.30 -15.42
N TYR A 125 -14.10 6.28 -15.11
CA TYR A 125 -13.92 7.47 -15.95
C TYR A 125 -13.37 7.11 -17.33
N GLY A 126 -12.32 6.30 -17.36
CA GLY A 126 -11.73 5.75 -18.57
C GLY A 126 -12.13 4.30 -18.85
N PRO A 127 -11.61 3.70 -19.94
CA PRO A 127 -11.94 2.34 -20.33
C PRO A 127 -11.44 1.28 -19.34
N GLN A 128 -10.32 1.57 -18.65
CA GLN A 128 -9.69 0.64 -17.72
C GLN A 128 -8.88 1.33 -16.62
N VAL A 129 -8.69 0.59 -15.52
CA VAL A 129 -7.74 0.88 -14.46
C VAL A 129 -6.95 -0.39 -14.18
N ASP A 130 -5.62 -0.31 -14.25
CA ASP A 130 -4.73 -1.44 -14.02
C ASP A 130 -3.99 -1.28 -12.69
N LEU A 131 -4.24 -2.22 -11.79
CA LEU A 131 -3.55 -2.36 -10.52
C LEU A 131 -2.47 -3.43 -10.66
N GLN A 132 -1.22 -3.06 -10.49
CA GLN A 132 -0.11 -4.00 -10.37
C GLN A 132 0.06 -4.43 -8.92
N VAL A 133 0.22 -5.73 -8.72
CA VAL A 133 0.68 -6.32 -7.46
C VAL A 133 2.04 -6.93 -7.71
N LYS A 134 3.05 -6.46 -6.97
CA LYS A 134 4.44 -6.88 -7.16
C LYS A 134 5.18 -6.83 -5.83
N GLN A 135 5.82 -7.94 -5.45
CA GLN A 135 6.68 -8.00 -4.26
C GLN A 135 6.01 -7.47 -2.99
N GLY A 136 4.74 -7.80 -2.78
CA GLY A 136 3.98 -7.35 -1.61
C GLY A 136 3.57 -5.88 -1.63
N LYS A 137 3.68 -5.23 -2.78
CA LYS A 137 3.26 -3.84 -3.00
C LYS A 137 2.15 -3.78 -4.03
N ILE A 138 1.35 -2.73 -3.95
CA ILE A 138 0.34 -2.40 -4.95
C ILE A 138 0.63 -1.02 -5.54
N SER A 139 0.35 -0.87 -6.84
CA SER A 139 0.43 0.43 -7.52
C SER A 139 -0.54 0.47 -8.69
N ILE A 140 -1.11 1.64 -8.96
CA ILE A 140 -1.88 1.86 -10.19
C ILE A 140 -0.90 2.24 -11.29
N ILE A 141 -0.75 1.34 -12.26
CA ILE A 141 0.18 1.53 -13.37
C ILE A 141 -0.48 2.16 -14.59
N ARG A 142 -1.81 2.11 -14.63
CA ARG A 142 -2.60 2.70 -15.72
C ARG A 142 -3.97 3.15 -15.21
N GLU A 143 -4.34 4.31 -15.63
CA GLU A 143 -5.67 4.86 -15.45
C GLU A 143 -5.94 5.93 -16.52
N THR A 144 -7.22 6.26 -16.69
CA THR A 144 -7.63 7.47 -17.39
C THR A 144 -8.38 8.34 -16.39
N SER A 145 -7.76 9.41 -15.95
CA SER A 145 -8.39 10.41 -15.09
C SER A 145 -7.79 11.78 -15.35
N PRO A 146 -8.50 12.87 -15.07
CA PRO A 146 -7.88 14.19 -15.09
C PRO A 146 -6.68 14.20 -14.15
N HIS A 147 -5.50 14.55 -14.67
CA HIS A 147 -4.26 14.67 -13.90
C HIS A 147 -3.58 13.38 -13.44
N ASN A 148 -4.09 12.20 -13.78
CA ASN A 148 -3.51 10.89 -13.39
C ASN A 148 -3.22 10.80 -11.87
N ILE A 149 -4.21 11.17 -11.05
CA ILE A 149 -4.04 11.29 -9.59
C ILE A 149 -3.81 9.93 -8.95
N CYS A 150 -4.45 8.88 -9.47
CA CYS A 150 -4.35 7.54 -8.89
C CYS A 150 -2.96 6.95 -9.10
N SER A 151 -2.43 7.02 -10.31
CA SER A 151 -1.09 6.48 -10.62
C SER A 151 0.04 7.27 -9.96
N LYS A 152 -0.16 8.56 -9.68
CA LYS A 152 0.80 9.41 -8.97
C LYS A 152 0.93 9.10 -7.47
N GLN A 153 0.04 8.30 -6.89
CA GLN A 153 0.18 7.88 -5.49
C GLN A 153 1.36 6.93 -5.28
N GLY A 154 1.87 6.32 -6.36
CA GLY A 154 3.04 5.45 -6.32
C GLY A 154 2.75 4.07 -5.73
N GLU A 155 3.81 3.40 -5.30
CA GLU A 155 3.74 2.07 -4.70
C GLU A 155 3.35 2.14 -3.22
N VAL A 156 2.38 1.32 -2.82
CA VAL A 156 1.90 1.19 -1.43
C VAL A 156 2.16 -0.23 -0.94
N SER A 157 2.81 -0.34 0.21
CA SER A 157 3.15 -1.61 0.87
C SER A 157 2.61 -1.74 2.29
N PHE A 158 1.86 -0.74 2.78
CA PHE A 158 1.40 -0.68 4.16
C PHE A 158 -0.11 -0.80 4.27
N THR A 159 -0.56 -1.45 5.33
CA THR A 159 -1.97 -1.69 5.61
C THR A 159 -2.79 -0.43 5.90
N ASN A 160 -2.15 0.71 6.19
CA ASN A 160 -2.83 1.91 6.65
C ASN A 160 -3.00 3.01 5.57
N LEU A 161 -2.50 2.78 4.37
CA LEU A 161 -2.57 3.76 3.28
C LEU A 161 -3.30 3.16 2.09
N PRO A 162 -4.61 3.44 1.93
CA PRO A 162 -5.33 3.02 0.74
C PRO A 162 -4.91 3.85 -0.47
N VAL A 163 -4.86 3.22 -1.63
CA VAL A 163 -4.79 3.90 -2.93
C VAL A 163 -6.21 4.26 -3.34
N VAL A 164 -6.51 5.54 -3.41
CA VAL A 164 -7.86 6.04 -3.69
C VAL A 164 -7.93 6.60 -5.10
N CYS A 165 -8.81 6.04 -5.92
CA CYS A 165 -9.03 6.45 -7.29
C CYS A 165 -10.46 7.00 -7.47
N LEU A 166 -10.71 8.19 -6.93
CA LEU A 166 -12.03 8.82 -6.88
C LEU A 166 -12.71 8.96 -8.24
N PRO A 167 -12.04 9.43 -9.31
CA PRO A 167 -12.69 9.52 -10.62
C PRO A 167 -13.15 8.17 -11.18
N ASN A 168 -12.59 7.08 -10.65
CA ASN A 168 -12.88 5.70 -11.08
C ASN A 168 -13.69 4.91 -10.04
N TYR A 169 -14.11 5.54 -8.93
CA TYR A 169 -14.86 4.90 -7.84
C TYR A 169 -14.17 3.65 -7.26
N LEU A 170 -12.84 3.57 -7.40
CA LEU A 170 -12.03 2.46 -6.91
C LEU A 170 -11.18 2.88 -5.71
N MET A 171 -11.09 1.98 -4.73
CA MET A 171 -10.15 2.10 -3.61
C MET A 171 -9.50 0.74 -3.39
N PHE A 172 -8.20 0.75 -3.25
CA PHE A 172 -7.37 -0.44 -3.00
C PHE A 172 -6.68 -0.29 -1.66
N ALA A 173 -6.81 -1.28 -0.80
CA ALA A 173 -6.18 -1.29 0.51
C ALA A 173 -5.51 -2.63 0.79
N ILE A 174 -4.34 -2.59 1.40
CA ILE A 174 -3.71 -3.77 1.97
C ILE A 174 -4.18 -3.89 3.42
N LYS A 175 -4.83 -5.00 3.76
CA LYS A 175 -5.32 -5.31 5.11
C LYS A 175 -4.51 -6.44 5.71
N SER A 176 -4.25 -6.36 7.01
CA SER A 176 -3.63 -7.44 7.78
C SER A 176 -4.70 -8.43 8.26
N ASN A 177 -4.33 -9.71 8.37
CA ASN A 177 -5.21 -10.73 8.97
C ASN A 177 -5.61 -10.40 10.41
N SER A 178 -4.82 -9.59 11.12
CA SER A 178 -5.18 -9.10 12.45
C SER A 178 -6.37 -8.12 12.46
N ASP A 179 -6.61 -7.43 11.35
CA ASP A 179 -7.70 -6.46 11.25
C ASP A 179 -9.07 -7.14 11.01
N SER A 180 -9.08 -8.36 10.48
CA SER A 180 -10.31 -9.15 10.27
C SER A 180 -10.97 -9.61 11.58
N ILE A 181 -10.20 -9.66 12.68
CA ILE A 181 -10.68 -10.12 14.02
C ILE A 181 -11.43 -8.97 14.74
N ARG A 182 -11.35 -7.74 14.28
CA ARG A 182 -11.92 -6.56 14.94
C ARG A 182 -13.23 -6.04 14.35
N ARG A 183 -13.93 -6.77 13.51
CA ARG A 183 -15.31 -6.39 13.18
C ARG A 183 -16.21 -6.83 14.32
N PRO A 184 -16.73 -5.94 15.17
CA PRO A 184 -17.89 -6.27 15.98
C PRO A 184 -19.03 -6.54 14.99
N ASP A 185 -19.58 -7.72 15.10
CA ASP A 185 -20.79 -8.09 14.38
C ASP A 185 -21.84 -7.03 14.66
N ALA A 186 -22.26 -6.30 13.60
CA ALA A 186 -23.39 -5.39 13.64
C ALA A 186 -24.64 -6.16 13.27
#